data_660b23aa1a31d92f9f09230f1e748125
#
_entry.id   660b23aa1a31d92f9f09230f1e748125
#
_cell.length_a   1.000
_cell.length_b   1.000
_cell.length_c   1.000
_cell.angle_alpha   90.00
_cell.angle_beta   90.00
_cell.angle_gamma   90.00
#
_symmetry.space_group_name_H-M   'P 1'
#
loop_
_entity.id
_entity.type
_entity.pdbx_description
1 polymer ?
#
loop_
_entity_poly.entity_id
_entity_poly.type
_entity_poly.pdbx_seq_one_letter_code
_entity_poly.pdbx_strand_id
1 'polypeptide(L)'
;MKKSIQACLLLAAALVLFSVAKTEAQTAPAAVRYKDAIGDNPNAEADIKIVSDFTNALIAGDLDKAKSYLSDKCINYGPGPADSANVADFADHWRSNYKMQSDRKISFVTETFNVKVGDLQGHWVAAWGDYTFTSNGKTVKFPYHCAYHVTQGKIDISRIYYDQLYILQKLGYSLTPPAAGK
;
A
#
# COMPACT_ATOMS: atom_id res chain seq x y z
N MET A 1 -26.71 13.18 61.05
CA MET A 1 -25.32 13.57 60.69
C MET A 1 -24.31 12.42 60.68
N LYS A 2 -24.36 11.41 61.55
CA LYS A 2 -23.37 10.29 61.54
C LYS A 2 -23.44 9.37 60.30
N LYS A 3 -24.59 9.18 59.67
CA LYS A 3 -24.74 8.31 58.50
C LYS A 3 -24.15 8.90 57.19
N SER A 4 -24.11 10.21 57.06
CA SER A 4 -23.53 10.90 55.87
C SER A 4 -22.00 10.91 55.86
N ILE A 5 -21.38 10.90 57.05
CA ILE A 5 -19.90 10.87 57.17
C ILE A 5 -19.35 9.47 56.81
N GLN A 6 -20.06 8.41 57.18
CA GLN A 6 -19.66 7.02 56.78
C GLN A 6 -19.76 6.76 55.31
N ALA A 7 -20.76 7.33 54.60
CA ALA A 7 -20.91 7.21 53.15
C ALA A 7 -19.77 7.91 52.38
N CYS A 8 -19.35 9.11 52.87
CA CYS A 8 -18.20 9.83 52.26
C CYS A 8 -16.87 9.14 52.49
N LEU A 9 -16.65 8.50 53.64
CA LEU A 9 -15.43 7.74 53.92
C LEU A 9 -15.31 6.46 53.08
N LEU A 10 -16.42 5.77 52.80
CA LEU A 10 -16.44 4.62 51.93
C LEU A 10 -16.21 4.97 50.44
N LEU A 11 -16.72 6.13 50.00
CA LEU A 11 -16.46 6.62 48.63
C LEU A 11 -15.00 7.05 48.44
N ALA A 12 -14.39 7.66 49.43
CA ALA A 12 -12.97 8.03 49.39
C ALA A 12 -12.03 6.82 49.38
N ALA A 13 -12.37 5.77 50.13
CA ALA A 13 -11.61 4.52 50.12
C ALA A 13 -11.71 3.75 48.78
N ALA A 14 -12.86 3.81 48.12
CA ALA A 14 -13.03 3.17 46.78
C ALA A 14 -12.25 3.90 45.68
N LEU A 15 -12.12 5.24 45.78
CA LEU A 15 -11.33 6.05 44.83
C LEU A 15 -9.81 5.80 44.94
N VAL A 16 -9.31 5.52 46.16
CA VAL A 16 -7.89 5.25 46.37
C VAL A 16 -7.50 3.84 45.92
N LEU A 17 -8.43 2.88 45.89
CA LEU A 17 -8.16 1.53 45.40
C LEU A 17 -8.09 1.44 43.86
N PHE A 18 -8.68 2.40 43.12
CA PHE A 18 -8.59 2.45 41.67
C PHE A 18 -7.27 3.06 41.13
N SER A 19 -6.51 3.75 41.98
CA SER A 19 -5.25 4.41 41.55
C SER A 19 -4.00 3.56 41.61
N VAL A 20 -4.10 2.26 41.93
CA VAL A 20 -2.97 1.32 42.00
C VAL A 20 -3.06 0.23 40.93
N ALA A 21 -3.91 0.40 39.92
CA ALA A 21 -3.73 -0.40 38.72
C ALA A 21 -2.40 0.07 38.11
N LYS A 22 -1.33 -0.66 38.37
CA LYS A 22 -0.08 -0.52 37.63
C LYS A 22 -0.46 -0.68 36.16
N THR A 23 -0.55 0.44 35.45
CA THR A 23 -0.48 0.42 33.99
C THR A 23 0.92 -0.14 33.69
N GLU A 24 1.04 -1.41 33.48
CA GLU A 24 2.23 -1.95 32.83
C GLU A 24 2.27 -1.22 31.49
N ALA A 25 3.11 -0.21 31.41
CA ALA A 25 3.43 0.39 30.14
C ALA A 25 3.93 -0.75 29.27
N GLN A 26 3.14 -1.14 28.27
CA GLN A 26 3.50 -2.13 27.30
C GLN A 26 4.82 -1.62 26.73
N THR A 27 5.93 -2.21 27.15
CA THR A 27 7.26 -1.88 26.62
C THR A 27 7.19 -2.20 25.15
N ALA A 28 7.10 -1.16 24.33
CA ALA A 28 7.17 -1.34 22.89
C ALA A 28 8.42 -2.16 22.59
N PRO A 29 8.36 -3.19 21.75
CA PRO A 29 9.53 -3.96 21.36
C PRO A 29 10.65 -2.99 20.99
N ALA A 30 11.86 -3.24 21.45
CA ALA A 30 13.00 -2.39 21.12
C ALA A 30 13.04 -2.20 19.59
N ALA A 31 13.02 -0.94 19.15
CA ALA A 31 13.02 -0.63 17.73
C ALA A 31 14.28 -1.23 17.09
N VAL A 32 14.10 -2.05 16.06
CA VAL A 32 15.21 -2.60 15.29
C VAL A 32 15.93 -1.44 14.63
N ARG A 33 17.26 -1.34 14.77
CA ARG A 33 18.03 -0.28 14.12
C ARG A 33 17.94 -0.44 12.60
N TYR A 34 17.87 0.66 11.88
CA TYR A 34 17.74 0.66 10.40
C TYR A 34 18.73 -0.28 9.72
N LYS A 35 20.02 -0.22 10.08
CA LYS A 35 21.07 -1.08 9.50
C LYS A 35 20.91 -2.58 9.77
N ASP A 36 20.14 -2.92 10.81
CA ASP A 36 19.86 -4.31 11.17
C ASP A 36 18.56 -4.79 10.47
N ALA A 37 17.68 -3.86 10.07
CA ALA A 37 16.42 -4.12 9.39
C ALA A 37 16.55 -4.08 7.86
N ILE A 38 17.37 -3.18 7.34
CA ILE A 38 17.50 -2.94 5.91
C ILE A 38 18.96 -3.11 5.49
N GLY A 39 19.18 -3.57 4.28
CA GLY A 39 20.49 -3.68 3.65
C GLY A 39 20.40 -3.60 2.13
N ASP A 40 21.56 -3.68 1.50
CA ASP A 40 21.65 -3.68 0.05
C ASP A 40 21.02 -4.96 -0.53
N ASN A 41 20.37 -4.81 -1.67
CA ASN A 41 19.88 -5.94 -2.45
C ASN A 41 21.04 -6.54 -3.28
N PRO A 42 21.45 -7.79 -3.04
CA PRO A 42 22.53 -8.39 -3.81
C PRO A 42 22.19 -8.64 -5.29
N ASN A 43 20.89 -8.61 -5.64
CA ASN A 43 20.38 -8.79 -7.00
C ASN A 43 19.86 -7.48 -7.62
N ALA A 44 20.33 -6.32 -7.14
CA ALA A 44 19.79 -5.00 -7.46
C ALA A 44 19.45 -4.80 -8.95
N GLU A 45 20.43 -4.97 -9.82
CA GLU A 45 20.25 -4.73 -11.27
C GLU A 45 19.22 -5.67 -11.90
N ALA A 46 19.24 -6.93 -11.51
CA ALA A 46 18.31 -7.93 -12.05
C ALA A 46 16.88 -7.66 -11.58
N ASP A 47 16.67 -7.34 -10.31
CA ASP A 47 15.36 -7.09 -9.74
C ASP A 47 14.78 -5.76 -10.27
N ILE A 48 15.60 -4.71 -10.40
CA ILE A 48 15.20 -3.44 -11.04
C ILE A 48 14.79 -3.69 -12.49
N LYS A 49 15.54 -4.52 -13.23
CA LYS A 49 15.21 -4.84 -14.62
C LYS A 49 13.86 -5.56 -14.72
N ILE A 50 13.58 -6.54 -13.85
CA ILE A 50 12.30 -7.26 -13.81
C ILE A 50 11.14 -6.27 -13.62
N VAL A 51 11.22 -5.38 -12.63
CA VAL A 51 10.18 -4.40 -12.32
C VAL A 51 10.02 -3.38 -13.45
N SER A 52 11.11 -2.91 -14.03
CA SER A 52 11.09 -1.97 -15.15
C SER A 52 10.45 -2.59 -16.40
N ASP A 53 10.84 -3.81 -16.76
CA ASP A 53 10.29 -4.53 -17.90
C ASP A 53 8.80 -4.85 -17.70
N PHE A 54 8.40 -5.29 -16.49
CA PHE A 54 7.01 -5.50 -16.10
C PHE A 54 6.20 -4.22 -16.31
N THR A 55 6.66 -3.11 -15.73
CA THR A 55 5.97 -1.81 -15.79
C THR A 55 5.83 -1.33 -17.24
N ASN A 56 6.89 -1.39 -18.02
CA ASN A 56 6.87 -0.98 -19.42
C ASN A 56 5.94 -1.85 -20.27
N ALA A 57 5.96 -3.18 -20.10
CA ALA A 57 5.06 -4.09 -20.81
C ALA A 57 3.59 -3.79 -20.46
N LEU A 58 3.30 -3.55 -19.19
CA LEU A 58 1.95 -3.22 -18.71
C LEU A 58 1.42 -1.93 -19.34
N ILE A 59 2.24 -0.88 -19.41
CA ILE A 59 1.83 0.41 -20.00
C ILE A 59 1.73 0.33 -21.52
N ALA A 60 2.58 -0.47 -22.17
CA ALA A 60 2.50 -0.73 -23.61
C ALA A 60 1.25 -1.51 -24.02
N GLY A 61 0.58 -2.19 -23.10
CA GLY A 61 -0.59 -3.02 -23.36
C GLY A 61 -0.24 -4.49 -23.64
N ASP A 62 1.01 -4.89 -23.44
CA ASP A 62 1.48 -6.28 -23.58
C ASP A 62 1.26 -7.02 -22.24
N LEU A 63 -0.01 -7.36 -21.99
CA LEU A 63 -0.43 -7.97 -20.74
C LEU A 63 0.19 -9.36 -20.52
N ASP A 64 0.38 -10.14 -21.57
CA ASP A 64 0.95 -11.48 -21.45
C ASP A 64 2.43 -11.40 -21.07
N LYS A 65 3.17 -10.48 -21.66
CA LYS A 65 4.55 -10.19 -21.26
C LYS A 65 4.60 -9.65 -19.82
N ALA A 66 3.73 -8.71 -19.45
CA ALA A 66 3.65 -8.23 -18.07
C ALA A 66 3.40 -9.38 -17.09
N LYS A 67 2.41 -10.23 -17.34
CA LYS A 67 2.13 -11.43 -16.53
C LYS A 67 3.33 -12.36 -16.40
N SER A 68 4.16 -12.47 -17.43
CA SER A 68 5.32 -13.36 -17.41
C SER A 68 6.36 -12.98 -16.33
N TYR A 69 6.33 -11.76 -15.82
CA TYR A 69 7.17 -11.32 -14.69
C TYR A 69 6.56 -11.60 -13.31
N LEU A 70 5.27 -11.95 -13.25
CA LEU A 70 4.59 -12.28 -12.00
C LEU A 70 4.77 -13.76 -11.64
N SER A 71 4.84 -14.08 -10.36
CA SER A 71 4.66 -15.44 -9.89
C SER A 71 3.18 -15.84 -9.97
N ASP A 72 2.88 -17.13 -10.07
CA ASP A 72 1.49 -17.63 -10.09
C ASP A 72 0.71 -17.29 -8.82
N LYS A 73 1.43 -17.04 -7.72
CA LYS A 73 0.86 -16.68 -6.40
C LYS A 73 0.93 -15.18 -6.12
N CYS A 74 1.29 -14.36 -7.11
CA CYS A 74 1.41 -12.93 -6.92
C CYS A 74 0.10 -12.31 -6.42
N ILE A 75 0.21 -11.48 -5.38
CA ILE A 75 -0.88 -10.66 -4.87
C ILE A 75 -0.56 -9.20 -5.14
N ASN A 76 -1.48 -8.54 -5.81
CA ASN A 76 -1.40 -7.12 -6.14
C ASN A 76 -2.33 -6.34 -5.20
N TYR A 77 -1.77 -5.45 -4.39
CA TYR A 77 -2.51 -4.59 -3.47
C TYR A 77 -2.71 -3.21 -4.07
N GLY A 78 -3.95 -2.75 -4.11
CA GLY A 78 -4.32 -1.39 -4.51
C GLY A 78 -4.16 -0.37 -3.38
N PRO A 79 -4.59 0.89 -3.62
CA PRO A 79 -4.44 1.96 -2.63
C PRO A 79 -5.39 1.83 -1.44
N GLY A 80 -6.50 1.13 -1.58
CA GLY A 80 -7.45 0.89 -0.50
C GLY A 80 -7.04 -0.28 0.40
N PRO A 81 -7.43 -0.27 1.68
CA PRO A 81 -7.00 -1.31 2.65
C PRO A 81 -7.54 -2.71 2.32
N ALA A 82 -8.63 -2.80 1.55
CA ALA A 82 -9.25 -4.06 1.13
C ALA A 82 -8.95 -4.40 -0.34
N ASP A 83 -8.23 -3.54 -1.05
CA ASP A 83 -7.96 -3.75 -2.47
C ASP A 83 -6.84 -4.78 -2.64
N SER A 84 -7.19 -5.97 -3.09
CA SER A 84 -6.23 -7.00 -3.46
C SER A 84 -6.73 -7.79 -4.66
N ALA A 85 -5.79 -8.20 -5.51
CA ALA A 85 -6.09 -8.97 -6.71
C ALA A 85 -5.04 -10.07 -6.90
N ASN A 86 -5.47 -11.29 -7.21
CA ASN A 86 -4.60 -12.31 -7.74
C ASN A 86 -4.23 -11.99 -9.20
N VAL A 87 -3.40 -12.82 -9.83
CA VAL A 87 -2.91 -12.59 -11.21
C VAL A 87 -4.05 -12.51 -12.24
N ALA A 88 -5.11 -13.31 -12.07
CA ALA A 88 -6.25 -13.32 -13.00
C ALA A 88 -7.07 -12.03 -12.88
N ASP A 89 -7.45 -11.67 -11.65
CA ASP A 89 -8.21 -10.43 -11.37
C ASP A 89 -7.41 -9.17 -11.77
N PHE A 90 -6.11 -9.16 -11.50
CA PHE A 90 -5.20 -8.11 -11.95
C PHE A 90 -5.21 -7.97 -13.48
N ALA A 91 -5.13 -9.09 -14.19
CA ALA A 91 -5.16 -9.08 -15.64
C ALA A 91 -6.51 -8.57 -16.19
N ASP A 92 -7.62 -8.96 -15.59
CA ASP A 92 -8.97 -8.49 -15.98
C ASP A 92 -9.14 -6.98 -15.74
N HIS A 93 -8.60 -6.49 -14.62
CA HIS A 93 -8.56 -5.06 -14.32
C HIS A 93 -7.78 -4.29 -15.40
N TRP A 94 -6.61 -4.78 -15.80
CA TRP A 94 -5.81 -4.13 -16.85
C TRP A 94 -6.44 -4.23 -18.24
N ARG A 95 -7.10 -5.34 -18.58
CA ARG A 95 -7.90 -5.42 -19.82
C ARG A 95 -8.99 -4.37 -19.87
N SER A 96 -9.63 -4.10 -18.72
CA SER A 96 -10.61 -3.02 -18.61
C SER A 96 -9.97 -1.64 -18.77
N ASN A 97 -8.82 -1.41 -18.12
CA ASN A 97 -8.07 -0.16 -18.28
C ASN A 97 -7.66 0.08 -19.73
N TYR A 98 -7.21 -0.93 -20.46
CA TYR A 98 -6.85 -0.80 -21.87
C TYR A 98 -8.00 -0.37 -22.77
N LYS A 99 -9.23 -0.76 -22.42
CA LYS A 99 -10.44 -0.33 -23.16
C LYS A 99 -10.83 1.13 -22.86
N MET A 100 -10.54 1.61 -21.66
CA MET A 100 -10.96 2.91 -21.16
C MET A 100 -9.89 4.00 -21.32
N GLN A 101 -8.62 3.63 -21.45
CA GLN A 101 -7.50 4.54 -21.40
C GLN A 101 -6.68 4.49 -22.70
N SER A 102 -6.47 5.63 -23.33
CA SER A 102 -5.53 5.83 -24.43
C SER A 102 -4.32 6.67 -23.98
N ASP A 103 -3.34 6.83 -24.85
CA ASP A 103 -2.16 7.69 -24.67
C ASP A 103 -1.44 7.47 -23.34
N ARG A 104 -1.40 6.22 -22.90
CA ARG A 104 -0.77 5.83 -21.64
C ARG A 104 0.73 6.08 -21.69
N LYS A 105 1.23 6.79 -20.69
CA LYS A 105 2.65 7.11 -20.52
C LYS A 105 3.02 6.98 -19.07
N ILE A 106 4.22 6.50 -18.80
CA ILE A 106 4.76 6.40 -17.47
C ILE A 106 6.19 6.93 -17.43
N SER A 107 6.52 7.61 -16.37
CA SER A 107 7.89 7.93 -16.00
C SER A 107 8.14 7.48 -14.57
N PHE A 108 9.30 6.93 -14.29
CA PHE A 108 9.64 6.49 -12.93
C PHE A 108 11.15 6.48 -12.72
N VAL A 109 11.50 6.56 -11.45
CA VAL A 109 12.80 6.16 -10.90
C VAL A 109 12.60 4.94 -10.02
N THR A 110 13.64 4.14 -9.88
CA THR A 110 13.63 2.95 -9.05
C THR A 110 14.72 3.00 -8.00
N GLU A 111 14.44 2.43 -6.85
CA GLU A 111 15.42 2.07 -5.83
C GLU A 111 15.17 0.64 -5.39
N THR A 112 16.19 0.00 -4.80
CA THR A 112 16.05 -1.37 -4.32
C THR A 112 16.76 -1.56 -2.99
N PHE A 113 16.24 -2.45 -2.16
CA PHE A 113 16.76 -2.76 -0.84
C PHE A 113 16.38 -4.18 -0.43
N ASN A 114 17.07 -4.70 0.56
CA ASN A 114 16.77 -5.98 1.18
C ASN A 114 16.21 -5.75 2.60
N VAL A 115 14.99 -6.21 2.86
CA VAL A 115 14.39 -6.26 4.20
C VAL A 115 14.88 -7.52 4.89
N LYS A 116 15.53 -7.39 6.06
CA LYS A 116 16.19 -8.47 6.77
C LYS A 116 15.35 -9.09 7.87
N VAL A 117 14.30 -8.40 8.33
CA VAL A 117 13.51 -8.79 9.50
C VAL A 117 12.02 -8.59 9.29
N GLY A 118 11.19 -9.35 10.02
CA GLY A 118 9.72 -9.27 9.98
C GLY A 118 9.10 -10.02 8.81
N ASP A 119 7.79 -9.83 8.61
CA ASP A 119 6.99 -10.58 7.65
C ASP A 119 7.20 -10.16 6.19
N LEU A 120 7.93 -9.05 5.97
CA LEU A 120 8.22 -8.51 4.65
C LEU A 120 9.68 -8.74 4.24
N GLN A 121 10.34 -9.76 4.81
CA GLN A 121 11.72 -10.11 4.46
C GLN A 121 11.86 -10.41 2.97
N GLY A 122 12.99 -9.99 2.40
CA GLY A 122 13.36 -10.26 1.03
C GLY A 122 13.74 -9.00 0.24
N HIS A 123 13.87 -9.17 -1.06
CA HIS A 123 14.29 -8.11 -1.97
C HIS A 123 13.08 -7.29 -2.43
N TRP A 124 13.21 -6.00 -2.30
CA TRP A 124 12.17 -5.05 -2.72
C TRP A 124 12.71 -4.05 -3.72
N VAL A 125 11.89 -3.74 -4.70
CA VAL A 125 12.11 -2.63 -5.64
C VAL A 125 10.97 -1.63 -5.46
N ALA A 126 11.30 -0.40 -5.11
CA ALA A 126 10.35 0.70 -5.14
C ALA A 126 10.46 1.45 -6.47
N ALA A 127 9.32 1.88 -6.99
CA ALA A 127 9.23 2.71 -8.19
C ALA A 127 8.24 3.84 -7.94
N TRP A 128 8.63 5.07 -8.24
CA TRP A 128 7.74 6.23 -8.13
C TRP A 128 7.97 7.19 -9.29
N GLY A 129 6.91 7.88 -9.65
CA GLY A 129 6.93 8.81 -10.78
C GLY A 129 5.54 9.24 -11.16
N ASP A 130 5.33 9.52 -12.44
CA ASP A 130 4.06 9.99 -12.97
C ASP A 130 3.48 8.98 -13.95
N TYR A 131 2.17 8.73 -13.81
CA TYR A 131 1.38 8.04 -14.82
C TYR A 131 0.42 9.01 -15.48
N THR A 132 0.32 8.93 -16.81
CA THR A 132 -0.58 9.76 -17.62
C THR A 132 -1.41 8.85 -18.52
N PHE A 133 -2.69 9.15 -18.64
CA PHE A 133 -3.58 8.53 -19.61
C PHE A 133 -4.68 9.49 -20.06
N THR A 134 -5.33 9.18 -21.19
CA THR A 134 -6.53 9.88 -21.66
C THR A 134 -7.74 8.95 -21.57
N SER A 135 -8.84 9.44 -21.01
CA SER A 135 -10.12 8.72 -20.95
C SER A 135 -11.28 9.69 -21.19
N ASN A 136 -12.20 9.32 -22.08
CA ASN A 136 -13.34 10.17 -22.46
C ASN A 136 -12.93 11.62 -22.84
N GLY A 137 -11.84 11.77 -23.59
CA GLY A 137 -11.31 13.05 -24.02
C GLY A 137 -10.62 13.88 -22.92
N LYS A 138 -10.48 13.36 -21.71
CA LYS A 138 -9.80 14.02 -20.59
C LYS A 138 -8.46 13.36 -20.32
N THR A 139 -7.38 14.15 -20.31
CA THR A 139 -6.05 13.68 -19.94
C THR A 139 -5.85 13.87 -18.44
N VAL A 140 -5.45 12.80 -17.77
CA VAL A 140 -5.15 12.77 -16.33
C VAL A 140 -3.69 12.40 -16.14
N LYS A 141 -2.97 13.19 -15.37
CA LYS A 141 -1.60 12.93 -14.92
C LYS A 141 -1.58 12.94 -13.40
N PHE A 142 -0.99 11.92 -12.77
CA PHE A 142 -0.90 11.83 -11.31
C PHE A 142 0.37 11.11 -10.88
N PRO A 143 0.91 11.46 -9.70
CA PRO A 143 2.04 10.75 -9.12
C PRO A 143 1.59 9.41 -8.55
N TYR A 144 2.46 8.44 -8.59
CA TYR A 144 2.25 7.14 -7.97
C TYR A 144 3.51 6.64 -7.27
N HIS A 145 3.34 5.72 -6.36
CA HIS A 145 4.39 4.94 -5.72
C HIS A 145 4.01 3.47 -5.73
N CYS A 146 4.92 2.61 -6.17
CA CYS A 146 4.78 1.16 -6.09
C CYS A 146 5.94 0.56 -5.31
N ALA A 147 5.69 -0.55 -4.63
CA ALA A 147 6.71 -1.41 -4.06
C ALA A 147 6.46 -2.85 -4.53
N TYR A 148 7.51 -3.51 -4.99
CA TYR A 148 7.47 -4.86 -5.53
C TYR A 148 8.42 -5.75 -4.75
N HIS A 149 7.92 -6.86 -4.22
CA HIS A 149 8.75 -7.93 -3.68
C HIS A 149 9.15 -8.85 -4.84
N VAL A 150 10.45 -9.13 -4.96
CA VAL A 150 11.01 -9.97 -6.01
C VAL A 150 11.64 -11.21 -5.39
N THR A 151 11.18 -12.37 -5.79
CA THR A 151 11.71 -13.65 -5.34
C THR A 151 11.86 -14.61 -6.53
N GLN A 152 13.00 -15.31 -6.60
CA GLN A 152 13.29 -16.26 -7.68
C GLN A 152 13.08 -15.69 -9.11
N GLY A 153 13.41 -14.40 -9.31
CA GLY A 153 13.27 -13.72 -10.59
C GLY A 153 11.83 -13.40 -11.00
N LYS A 154 10.89 -13.36 -10.05
CA LYS A 154 9.48 -13.03 -10.25
C LYS A 154 8.98 -12.07 -9.18
N ILE A 155 7.99 -11.25 -9.53
CA ILE A 155 7.24 -10.42 -8.60
C ILE A 155 6.18 -11.30 -7.94
N ASP A 156 6.17 -11.40 -6.62
CA ASP A 156 5.15 -12.16 -5.88
C ASP A 156 4.26 -11.27 -5.01
N ILE A 157 4.68 -10.02 -4.73
CA ILE A 157 3.86 -8.98 -4.11
C ILE A 157 4.05 -7.68 -4.87
N SER A 158 2.96 -6.97 -5.15
CA SER A 158 3.00 -5.56 -5.52
C SER A 158 2.06 -4.74 -4.66
N ARG A 159 2.46 -3.51 -4.35
CA ARG A 159 1.64 -2.52 -3.63
C ARG A 159 1.71 -1.19 -4.36
N ILE A 160 0.55 -0.60 -4.67
CA ILE A 160 0.49 0.68 -5.35
C ILE A 160 -0.26 1.71 -4.50
N TYR A 161 0.24 2.94 -4.49
CA TYR A 161 -0.39 4.08 -3.83
C TYR A 161 -0.50 5.24 -4.81
N TYR A 162 -1.70 5.80 -4.91
CA TYR A 162 -2.00 6.99 -5.71
C TYR A 162 -3.29 7.65 -5.22
N ASP A 163 -3.52 8.89 -5.58
CA ASP A 163 -4.74 9.62 -5.24
C ASP A 163 -5.89 9.25 -6.22
N GLN A 164 -6.67 8.26 -5.83
CA GLN A 164 -7.83 7.82 -6.61
C GLN A 164 -8.92 8.89 -6.70
N LEU A 165 -9.12 9.67 -5.63
CA LEU A 165 -10.10 10.73 -5.62
C LEU A 165 -9.75 11.82 -6.64
N TYR A 166 -8.50 12.25 -6.68
CA TYR A 166 -8.02 13.19 -7.68
C TYR A 166 -8.30 12.71 -9.11
N ILE A 167 -8.01 11.44 -9.41
CA ILE A 167 -8.27 10.84 -10.72
C ILE A 167 -9.76 10.92 -11.07
N LEU A 168 -10.64 10.49 -10.18
CA LEU A 168 -12.09 10.51 -10.37
C LEU A 168 -12.59 11.94 -10.61
N GLN A 169 -12.14 12.91 -9.83
CA GLN A 169 -12.52 14.33 -10.01
C GLN A 169 -12.06 14.88 -11.37
N LYS A 170 -10.83 14.55 -11.81
CA LYS A 170 -10.33 14.94 -13.14
C LYS A 170 -11.15 14.32 -14.27
N LEU A 171 -11.65 13.12 -14.09
CA LEU A 171 -12.56 12.45 -15.02
C LEU A 171 -13.99 13.03 -14.98
N GLY A 172 -14.32 13.85 -13.98
CA GLY A 172 -15.62 14.57 -13.87
C GLY A 172 -16.59 13.93 -12.88
N TYR A 173 -16.13 12.99 -12.05
CA TYR A 173 -16.95 12.48 -10.95
C TYR A 173 -16.98 13.49 -9.79
N SER A 174 -18.10 13.55 -9.08
CA SER A 174 -18.26 14.32 -7.85
C SER A 174 -18.59 13.39 -6.68
N LEU A 175 -18.04 13.72 -5.50
CA LEU A 175 -18.47 13.08 -4.27
C LEU A 175 -19.77 13.74 -3.81
N THR A 176 -20.80 12.93 -3.62
CA THR A 176 -22.05 13.37 -2.97
C THR A 176 -22.05 12.84 -1.55
N PRO A 177 -22.10 13.72 -0.53
CA PRO A 177 -22.28 13.26 0.84
C PRO A 177 -23.53 12.41 0.98
N PRO A 178 -23.57 11.44 1.87
CA PRO A 178 -24.80 10.72 2.17
C PRO A 178 -25.88 11.73 2.56
N ALA A 179 -27.12 11.48 2.12
CA ALA A 179 -28.25 12.31 2.54
C ALA A 179 -28.29 12.35 4.08
N ALA A 180 -28.38 13.59 4.64
CA ALA A 180 -28.53 13.72 6.09
C ALA A 180 -29.75 12.86 6.51
N GLY A 181 -29.48 11.86 7.33
CA GLY A 181 -30.55 11.00 7.86
C GLY A 181 -31.60 11.88 8.56
N LYS A 182 -32.86 11.69 8.19
CA LYS A 182 -34.00 12.29 8.90
C LYS A 182 -34.16 11.64 10.26
#